data_d98144f8366ca52c03872ce3eb3a00c1
#
_entry.id   d98144f8366ca52c03872ce3eb3a00c1
#
_cell.length_a   1.000
_cell.length_b   1.000
_cell.length_c   1.000
_cell.angle_alpha   90.00
_cell.angle_beta   90.00
_cell.angle_gamma   90.00
#
_symmetry.space_group_name_H-M   'P 1'
#
loop_
_entity.id
_entity.type
_entity.pdbx_description
1 polymer ?
#
loop_
_entity_poly.entity_id
_entity_poly.type
_entity_poly.pdbx_seq_one_letter_code
_entity_poly.pdbx_strand_id
1 'polypeptide(L)'
;MKRSEINKALKELEAMCAKHCCYLPPFCNFTPDQWQNIGHEYDEVRDCMLGWDITDYGMGDFDKFGFSLITIRNGNRAMADKYPKVYAEKLLYLKEGQYAPNHFHWFKTEDIINRGGGNVLIRVYNSLPDEEIDYESDVTVHTDGRTYTVPAGTQIRLTPGESIHVQQYLYHDFSVEPGTGPVLLGEVSQCNDDNTDNRFNPPVGRFPTIEEDEPPYRLLCNEYPAAK
;
A
#
# COMPACT_ATOMS: atom_id res chain seq x y z
N MET A 1 3.47 -17.27 4.06
CA MET A 1 4.18 -16.55 5.18
C MET A 1 3.79 -17.17 6.51
N LYS A 2 4.73 -17.22 7.46
CA LYS A 2 4.41 -17.57 8.84
C LYS A 2 3.81 -16.38 9.59
N ARG A 3 2.94 -16.64 10.56
CA ARG A 3 2.39 -15.59 11.43
C ARG A 3 3.48 -14.82 12.18
N SER A 4 4.53 -15.51 12.62
CA SER A 4 5.70 -14.90 13.25
C SER A 4 6.41 -13.88 12.34
N GLU A 5 6.51 -14.14 11.04
CA GLU A 5 7.07 -13.21 10.06
C GLU A 5 6.16 -11.99 9.88
N ILE A 6 4.84 -12.21 9.80
CA ILE A 6 3.84 -11.13 9.74
C ILE A 6 3.94 -10.26 10.98
N ASN A 7 3.92 -10.86 12.18
CA ASN A 7 4.04 -10.13 13.46
C ASN A 7 5.31 -9.27 13.52
N LYS A 8 6.44 -9.79 13.03
CA LYS A 8 7.69 -9.05 12.93
C LYS A 8 7.56 -7.86 11.98
N ALA A 9 7.01 -8.06 10.79
CA ALA A 9 6.84 -7.00 9.79
C ALA A 9 5.92 -5.87 10.30
N LEU A 10 4.82 -6.22 10.99
CA LEU A 10 3.92 -5.22 11.58
C LEU A 10 4.60 -4.41 12.68
N LYS A 11 5.41 -5.03 13.55
CA LYS A 11 6.20 -4.33 14.58
C LYS A 11 7.26 -3.40 13.96
N GLU A 12 7.89 -3.80 12.87
CA GLU A 12 8.83 -2.96 12.13
C GLU A 12 8.15 -1.73 11.54
N LEU A 13 6.98 -1.90 10.93
CA LEU A 13 6.16 -0.80 10.42
C LEU A 13 5.70 0.14 11.56
N GLU A 14 5.22 -0.41 12.69
CA GLU A 14 4.83 0.38 13.87
C GLU A 14 6.00 1.23 14.39
N ALA A 15 7.18 0.63 14.52
CA ALA A 15 8.39 1.33 14.93
C ALA A 15 8.80 2.43 13.93
N MET A 16 8.64 2.17 12.64
CA MET A 16 8.94 3.14 11.59
C MET A 16 7.95 4.31 11.61
N CYS A 17 6.65 4.06 11.81
CA CYS A 17 5.65 5.09 12.02
C CYS A 17 6.00 5.98 13.23
N ALA A 18 6.33 5.36 14.37
CA ALA A 18 6.72 6.09 15.58
C ALA A 18 7.98 6.95 15.36
N LYS A 19 9.01 6.39 14.69
CA LYS A 19 10.26 7.10 14.36
C LYS A 19 10.02 8.37 13.54
N HIS A 20 9.05 8.33 12.62
CA HIS A 20 8.73 9.45 11.74
C HIS A 20 7.52 10.26 12.22
N CYS A 21 7.10 10.12 13.50
CA CYS A 21 5.99 10.85 14.11
C CYS A 21 4.64 10.67 13.37
N CYS A 22 4.45 9.56 12.69
CA CYS A 22 3.20 9.17 12.06
C CYS A 22 2.33 8.40 13.09
N TYR A 23 1.52 9.13 13.86
CA TYR A 23 0.66 8.52 14.87
C TYR A 23 -0.53 7.79 14.25
N LEU A 24 -0.77 6.58 14.73
CA LEU A 24 -1.81 5.70 14.21
C LEU A 24 -3.15 5.93 14.92
N PRO A 25 -4.30 5.74 14.21
CA PRO A 25 -5.61 5.76 14.83
C PRO A 25 -5.76 4.72 15.94
N PRO A 26 -6.62 4.95 16.97
CA PRO A 26 -6.78 4.05 18.10
C PRO A 26 -7.08 2.60 17.72
N PHE A 27 -7.87 2.33 16.68
CA PHE A 27 -8.23 0.98 16.25
C PHE A 27 -7.02 0.16 15.79
N CYS A 28 -5.94 0.79 15.32
CA CYS A 28 -4.69 0.11 14.97
C CYS A 28 -4.01 -0.52 16.21
N ASN A 29 -4.33 -0.05 17.40
CA ASN A 29 -3.75 -0.55 18.65
C ASN A 29 -4.57 -1.67 19.29
N PHE A 30 -5.76 -1.99 18.79
CA PHE A 30 -6.58 -3.05 19.34
C PHE A 30 -5.90 -4.41 19.20
N THR A 31 -5.94 -5.17 20.31
CA THR A 31 -5.47 -6.56 20.32
C THR A 31 -6.50 -7.49 19.67
N PRO A 32 -6.09 -8.70 19.24
CA PRO A 32 -7.04 -9.70 18.75
C PRO A 32 -8.19 -9.99 19.73
N ASP A 33 -7.90 -10.02 21.04
CA ASP A 33 -8.92 -10.25 22.08
C ASP A 33 -9.91 -9.07 22.20
N GLN A 34 -9.42 -7.83 22.04
CA GLN A 34 -10.29 -6.66 22.04
C GLN A 34 -11.24 -6.69 20.83
N TRP A 35 -10.76 -7.06 19.65
CA TRP A 35 -11.59 -7.20 18.46
C TRP A 35 -12.74 -8.19 18.63
N GLN A 36 -12.61 -9.23 19.46
CA GLN A 36 -13.68 -10.18 19.76
C GLN A 36 -14.89 -9.54 20.48
N ASN A 37 -14.74 -8.33 21.03
CA ASN A 37 -15.76 -7.65 21.82
C ASN A 37 -16.18 -6.29 21.25
N ILE A 38 -15.67 -5.91 20.07
CA ILE A 38 -15.98 -4.65 19.40
C ILE A 38 -17.26 -4.78 18.59
N GLY A 39 -18.21 -3.87 18.84
CA GLY A 39 -19.52 -3.84 18.22
C GLY A 39 -19.56 -3.11 16.87
N HIS A 40 -20.78 -2.70 16.49
CA HIS A 40 -21.09 -2.04 15.21
C HIS A 40 -20.53 -0.63 15.08
N GLU A 41 -20.06 0.01 16.14
CA GLU A 41 -19.41 1.32 16.13
C GLU A 41 -18.10 1.35 15.32
N TYR A 42 -17.53 0.17 15.02
CA TYR A 42 -16.35 -0.01 14.16
C TYR A 42 -16.64 -0.72 12.83
N ASP A 43 -17.89 -0.70 12.38
CA ASP A 43 -18.23 -1.30 11.07
C ASP A 43 -17.48 -0.63 9.92
N GLU A 44 -17.24 0.69 9.96
CA GLU A 44 -16.45 1.38 8.94
C GLU A 44 -15.04 0.77 8.81
N VAL A 45 -14.41 0.36 9.92
CA VAL A 45 -13.09 -0.28 9.89
C VAL A 45 -13.14 -1.59 9.12
N ARG A 46 -14.19 -2.40 9.33
CA ARG A 46 -14.39 -3.70 8.66
C ARG A 46 -14.79 -3.51 7.19
N ASP A 47 -15.81 -2.70 6.95
CA ASP A 47 -16.43 -2.54 5.62
C ASP A 47 -15.52 -1.78 4.64
N CYS A 48 -14.64 -0.91 5.14
CA CYS A 48 -13.69 -0.14 4.34
C CYS A 48 -12.26 -0.71 4.38
N MET A 49 -12.06 -1.91 4.98
CA MET A 49 -10.76 -2.60 5.06
C MET A 49 -9.66 -1.72 5.65
N LEU A 50 -9.96 -1.04 6.78
CA LEU A 50 -8.98 -0.20 7.47
C LEU A 50 -8.07 -1.06 8.37
N GLY A 51 -6.90 -0.54 8.70
CA GLY A 51 -5.96 -1.14 9.65
C GLY A 51 -4.77 -1.82 8.99
N TRP A 52 -4.21 -2.78 9.72
CA TRP A 52 -2.98 -3.49 9.34
C TRP A 52 -3.20 -4.40 8.16
N ASP A 53 -2.20 -4.45 7.29
CA ASP A 53 -2.22 -5.30 6.12
C ASP A 53 -0.80 -5.66 5.69
N ILE A 54 -0.67 -6.73 4.92
CA ILE A 54 0.59 -7.23 4.39
C ILE A 54 0.35 -7.93 3.06
N THR A 55 1.28 -7.78 2.15
CA THR A 55 1.22 -8.47 0.87
C THR A 55 2.58 -9.03 0.50
N ASP A 56 2.61 -10.25 -0.01
CA ASP A 56 3.71 -10.84 -0.77
C ASP A 56 3.25 -11.13 -2.21
N TYR A 57 2.11 -10.56 -2.61
CA TYR A 57 1.47 -10.77 -3.91
C TYR A 57 1.19 -12.24 -4.24
N GLY A 58 1.09 -13.10 -3.21
CA GLY A 58 0.95 -14.55 -3.37
C GLY A 58 2.19 -15.25 -3.91
N MET A 59 3.34 -14.56 -3.93
CA MET A 59 4.61 -15.08 -4.46
C MET A 59 5.36 -15.97 -3.46
N GLY A 60 5.03 -15.90 -2.16
CA GLY A 60 5.68 -16.71 -1.11
C GLY A 60 7.10 -16.27 -0.76
N ASP A 61 7.53 -15.08 -1.19
CA ASP A 61 8.87 -14.52 -0.94
C ASP A 61 8.74 -13.05 -0.50
N PHE A 62 8.33 -12.83 0.75
CA PHE A 62 8.09 -11.50 1.30
C PHE A 62 9.36 -10.63 1.38
N ASP A 63 10.55 -11.24 1.50
CA ASP A 63 11.79 -10.46 1.54
C ASP A 63 12.14 -9.83 0.19
N LYS A 64 11.52 -10.32 -0.88
CA LYS A 64 11.71 -9.82 -2.24
C LYS A 64 10.47 -9.15 -2.83
N PHE A 65 9.29 -9.72 -2.60
CA PHE A 65 8.03 -9.20 -3.13
C PHE A 65 7.11 -8.78 -2.00
N GLY A 66 6.66 -7.54 -2.05
CA GLY A 66 5.65 -7.07 -1.11
C GLY A 66 6.14 -6.05 -0.11
N PHE A 67 5.26 -5.71 0.79
CA PHE A 67 5.46 -4.74 1.87
C PHE A 67 4.38 -4.89 2.93
N SER A 68 4.59 -4.30 4.10
CA SER A 68 3.55 -4.11 5.11
C SER A 68 2.95 -2.71 5.03
N LEU A 69 1.67 -2.59 5.35
CA LEU A 69 0.96 -1.32 5.27
C LEU A 69 -0.11 -1.17 6.35
N ILE A 70 -0.58 0.07 6.51
CA ILE A 70 -1.73 0.42 7.33
C ILE A 70 -2.65 1.31 6.50
N THR A 71 -3.90 0.90 6.31
CA THR A 71 -4.94 1.78 5.78
C THR A 71 -5.53 2.59 6.94
N ILE A 72 -5.20 3.88 6.99
CA ILE A 72 -5.62 4.80 8.06
C ILE A 72 -7.06 5.24 7.86
N ARG A 73 -7.44 5.50 6.63
CA ARG A 73 -8.80 5.87 6.20
C ARG A 73 -9.05 5.44 4.77
N ASN A 74 -10.31 5.13 4.50
CA ASN A 74 -10.78 4.77 3.17
C ASN A 74 -12.28 5.00 3.11
N GLY A 75 -12.83 5.16 1.91
CA GLY A 75 -14.26 5.01 1.62
C GLY A 75 -14.58 3.60 1.13
N ASN A 76 -15.83 3.42 0.72
CA ASN A 76 -16.24 2.18 0.06
C ASN A 76 -17.18 2.53 -1.10
N ARG A 77 -16.73 2.37 -2.33
CA ARG A 77 -17.51 2.75 -3.53
C ARG A 77 -18.79 1.94 -3.69
N ALA A 78 -18.76 0.67 -3.29
CA ALA A 78 -19.94 -0.20 -3.34
C ALA A 78 -20.97 0.13 -2.25
N MET A 79 -20.54 0.83 -1.19
CA MET A 79 -21.36 1.24 -0.06
C MET A 79 -21.32 2.77 0.15
N ALA A 80 -21.26 3.54 -0.94
CA ALA A 80 -21.06 4.99 -0.90
C ALA A 80 -22.17 5.74 -0.12
N ASP A 81 -23.39 5.22 -0.09
CA ASP A 81 -24.49 5.77 0.73
C ASP A 81 -24.21 5.65 2.23
N LYS A 82 -23.53 4.58 2.67
CA LYS A 82 -23.14 4.35 4.08
C LYS A 82 -21.79 5.01 4.40
N TYR A 83 -20.84 4.96 3.48
CA TYR A 83 -19.47 5.46 3.64
C TYR A 83 -19.12 6.44 2.50
N PRO A 84 -19.56 7.71 2.59
CA PRO A 84 -19.46 8.67 1.47
C PRO A 84 -18.06 9.26 1.27
N LYS A 85 -17.06 8.81 2.02
CA LYS A 85 -15.68 9.27 1.88
C LYS A 85 -15.13 8.86 0.50
N VAL A 86 -14.59 9.81 -0.25
CA VAL A 86 -14.11 9.62 -1.63
C VAL A 86 -12.59 9.48 -1.73
N TYR A 87 -11.90 9.41 -0.61
CA TYR A 87 -10.44 9.37 -0.51
C TYR A 87 -9.97 8.29 0.45
N ALA A 88 -8.70 7.91 0.31
CA ALA A 88 -7.98 6.99 1.18
C ALA A 88 -6.63 7.56 1.61
N GLU A 89 -6.12 7.08 2.73
CA GLU A 89 -4.75 7.32 3.19
C GLU A 89 -4.19 6.03 3.75
N LYS A 90 -2.96 5.70 3.30
CA LYS A 90 -2.21 4.55 3.77
C LYS A 90 -0.79 4.95 4.16
N LEU A 91 -0.20 4.19 5.06
CA LEU A 91 1.24 4.17 5.31
C LEU A 91 1.79 2.82 4.86
N LEU A 92 2.84 2.83 4.06
CA LEU A 92 3.49 1.64 3.52
C LEU A 92 4.93 1.58 4.02
N TYR A 93 5.40 0.40 4.37
CA TYR A 93 6.76 0.18 4.82
C TYR A 93 7.43 -0.88 3.96
N LEU A 94 8.52 -0.48 3.30
CA LEU A 94 9.35 -1.34 2.49
C LEU A 94 10.78 -1.39 3.05
N LYS A 95 11.34 -2.59 3.04
CA LYS A 95 12.77 -2.81 3.30
C LYS A 95 13.57 -2.81 2.00
N GLU A 96 14.88 -2.62 2.09
CA GLU A 96 15.74 -2.88 0.95
C GLU A 96 15.56 -4.30 0.44
N GLY A 97 15.54 -4.46 -0.88
CA GLY A 97 15.29 -5.72 -1.56
C GLY A 97 13.81 -6.01 -1.84
N GLN A 98 12.89 -5.34 -1.16
CA GLN A 98 11.46 -5.48 -1.44
C GLN A 98 11.03 -4.64 -2.65
N TYR A 99 10.07 -5.19 -3.38
CA TYR A 99 9.59 -4.66 -4.65
C TYR A 99 8.05 -4.79 -4.73
N ALA A 100 7.38 -3.70 -5.11
CA ALA A 100 5.98 -3.71 -5.48
C ALA A 100 5.85 -3.90 -7.00
N PRO A 101 5.21 -4.99 -7.47
CA PRO A 101 5.11 -5.30 -8.88
C PRO A 101 4.42 -4.22 -9.70
N ASN A 102 4.80 -4.15 -10.97
CA ASN A 102 4.29 -3.16 -11.92
C ASN A 102 2.77 -3.32 -12.10
N HIS A 103 2.04 -2.22 -11.90
CA HIS A 103 0.59 -2.17 -11.99
C HIS A 103 0.09 -0.77 -12.33
N PHE A 104 -1.16 -0.67 -12.74
CA PHE A 104 -1.92 0.58 -12.79
C PHE A 104 -3.29 0.43 -12.14
N HIS A 105 -3.97 1.55 -11.96
CA HIS A 105 -5.34 1.62 -11.44
C HIS A 105 -6.30 2.10 -12.52
N TRP A 106 -7.47 1.44 -12.63
CA TRP A 106 -8.53 1.88 -13.57
C TRP A 106 -9.28 3.12 -13.07
N PHE A 107 -9.47 3.21 -11.74
CA PHE A 107 -10.39 4.18 -11.14
C PHE A 107 -9.70 5.22 -10.27
N LYS A 108 -8.76 4.81 -9.42
CA LYS A 108 -8.12 5.76 -8.51
C LYS A 108 -6.92 6.46 -9.16
N THR A 109 -6.71 7.70 -8.73
CA THR A 109 -5.40 8.37 -8.78
C THR A 109 -4.82 8.38 -7.38
N GLU A 110 -3.50 8.44 -7.27
CA GLU A 110 -2.83 8.47 -5.98
C GLU A 110 -1.58 9.33 -6.00
N ASP A 111 -1.23 9.86 -4.83
CA ASP A 111 0.09 10.42 -4.58
C ASP A 111 0.89 9.46 -3.71
N ILE A 112 2.08 9.06 -4.16
CA ILE A 112 3.04 8.31 -3.36
C ILE A 112 4.06 9.32 -2.82
N ILE A 113 4.16 9.40 -1.49
CA ILE A 113 4.93 10.41 -0.78
C ILE A 113 6.00 9.71 0.06
N ASN A 114 7.26 10.06 -0.09
CA ASN A 114 8.30 9.57 0.82
C ASN A 114 8.19 10.31 2.17
N ARG A 115 7.70 9.62 3.20
CA ARG A 115 7.51 10.17 4.55
C ARG A 115 8.77 10.08 5.41
N GLY A 116 9.78 9.32 4.98
CA GLY A 116 11.06 9.26 5.66
C GLY A 116 11.74 7.91 5.59
N GLY A 117 12.97 7.87 6.06
CA GLY A 117 13.86 6.72 5.96
C GLY A 117 14.72 6.79 4.71
N GLY A 118 14.81 5.70 3.97
CA GLY A 118 15.54 5.61 2.71
C GLY A 118 14.90 6.38 1.56
N ASN A 119 15.39 6.13 0.37
CA ASN A 119 14.82 6.68 -0.86
C ASN A 119 14.01 5.61 -1.60
N VAL A 120 12.93 6.01 -2.25
CA VAL A 120 12.14 5.13 -3.11
C VAL A 120 12.43 5.42 -4.58
N LEU A 121 12.51 4.38 -5.37
CA LEU A 121 12.63 4.43 -6.84
C LEU A 121 11.29 3.96 -7.42
N ILE A 122 10.63 4.84 -8.19
CA ILE A 122 9.34 4.54 -8.82
C ILE A 122 9.56 4.53 -10.33
N ARG A 123 9.36 3.37 -10.96
CA ARG A 123 9.47 3.23 -12.40
C ARG A 123 8.12 3.43 -13.04
N VAL A 124 8.08 4.16 -14.16
CA VAL A 124 6.82 4.56 -14.80
C VAL A 124 6.77 4.20 -16.28
N TYR A 125 5.56 3.83 -16.74
CA TYR A 125 5.24 3.58 -18.14
C TYR A 125 3.80 4.01 -18.41
N ASN A 126 3.52 4.42 -19.64
CA ASN A 126 2.13 4.51 -20.09
C ASN A 126 1.53 3.12 -20.29
N SER A 127 0.20 3.01 -20.36
CA SER A 127 -0.50 1.82 -20.84
C SER A 127 -0.94 2.00 -22.29
N LEU A 128 -0.94 0.90 -23.03
CA LEU A 128 -1.54 0.80 -24.37
C LEU A 128 -3.08 0.65 -24.25
N PRO A 129 -3.84 0.85 -25.33
CA PRO A 129 -5.30 0.66 -25.32
C PRO A 129 -5.77 -0.75 -24.96
N ASP A 130 -4.94 -1.77 -25.13
CA ASP A 130 -5.18 -3.15 -24.72
C ASP A 130 -4.69 -3.46 -23.28
N GLU A 131 -4.36 -2.41 -22.52
CA GLU A 131 -3.89 -2.47 -21.14
C GLU A 131 -2.50 -3.12 -20.95
N GLU A 132 -1.73 -3.30 -22.01
CA GLU A 132 -0.33 -3.71 -21.91
C GLU A 132 0.59 -2.49 -21.69
N ILE A 133 1.84 -2.77 -21.26
CA ILE A 133 2.83 -1.72 -21.00
C ILE A 133 3.31 -1.10 -22.33
N ASP A 134 3.28 0.22 -22.42
CA ASP A 134 3.91 0.97 -23.50
C ASP A 134 5.39 1.20 -23.17
N TYR A 135 6.26 0.50 -23.87
CA TYR A 135 7.72 0.61 -23.72
C TYR A 135 8.36 1.70 -24.59
N GLU A 136 7.58 2.37 -25.45
CA GLU A 136 8.10 3.24 -26.50
C GLU A 136 7.84 4.73 -26.24
N SER A 137 6.65 5.09 -25.80
CA SER A 137 6.28 6.50 -25.67
C SER A 137 6.78 7.13 -24.37
N ASP A 138 7.17 8.39 -24.46
CA ASP A 138 7.56 9.19 -23.32
C ASP A 138 6.39 9.34 -22.32
N VAL A 139 6.73 9.33 -21.04
CA VAL A 139 5.79 9.41 -19.91
C VAL A 139 5.77 10.83 -19.35
N THR A 140 4.59 11.42 -19.20
CA THR A 140 4.42 12.66 -18.44
C THR A 140 4.37 12.36 -16.96
N VAL A 141 5.25 12.99 -16.18
CA VAL A 141 5.41 12.79 -14.74
C VAL A 141 5.06 14.07 -13.99
N HIS A 142 4.38 13.91 -12.86
CA HIS A 142 4.01 15.01 -11.97
C HIS A 142 4.62 14.75 -10.58
N THR A 143 5.58 15.60 -10.18
CA THR A 143 6.26 15.49 -8.87
C THR A 143 6.26 16.85 -8.18
N ASP A 144 5.72 16.94 -6.96
CA ASP A 144 5.80 18.16 -6.13
C ASP A 144 5.42 19.46 -6.84
N GLY A 145 4.34 19.41 -7.66
CA GLY A 145 3.85 20.56 -8.45
C GLY A 145 4.63 20.82 -9.76
N ARG A 146 5.62 20.00 -10.12
CA ARG A 146 6.34 20.04 -11.39
C ARG A 146 5.75 19.03 -12.37
N THR A 147 5.68 19.42 -13.63
CA THR A 147 5.32 18.52 -14.75
C THR A 147 6.48 18.46 -15.74
N TYR A 148 6.90 17.27 -16.12
CA TYR A 148 7.96 17.04 -17.08
C TYR A 148 7.79 15.67 -17.77
N THR A 149 8.56 15.44 -18.82
CA THR A 149 8.47 14.20 -19.62
C THR A 149 9.76 13.42 -19.49
N VAL A 150 9.64 12.09 -19.40
CA VAL A 150 10.76 11.15 -19.32
C VAL A 150 10.55 9.97 -20.25
N PRO A 151 11.60 9.30 -20.74
CA PRO A 151 11.45 8.05 -21.49
C PRO A 151 10.71 6.97 -20.68
N ALA A 152 10.00 6.07 -21.38
CA ALA A 152 9.39 4.87 -20.78
C ALA A 152 10.41 4.09 -19.93
N GLY A 153 9.98 3.61 -18.76
CA GLY A 153 10.83 2.83 -17.85
C GLY A 153 11.82 3.65 -17.02
N THR A 154 11.74 4.97 -17.07
CA THR A 154 12.56 5.84 -16.20
C THR A 154 12.21 5.61 -14.74
N GLN A 155 13.22 5.47 -13.90
CA GLN A 155 13.05 5.44 -12.45
C GLN A 155 13.09 6.86 -11.87
N ILE A 156 11.99 7.28 -11.27
CA ILE A 156 11.88 8.54 -10.54
C ILE A 156 12.31 8.27 -9.11
N ARG A 157 13.35 8.95 -8.67
CA ARG A 157 13.88 8.86 -7.30
C ARG A 157 13.22 9.89 -6.41
N LEU A 158 12.61 9.45 -5.31
CA LEU A 158 12.01 10.32 -4.30
C LEU A 158 12.80 10.20 -2.99
N THR A 159 13.36 11.32 -2.55
CA THR A 159 13.94 11.46 -1.21
C THR A 159 12.88 11.87 -0.19
N PRO A 160 13.15 11.81 1.13
CA PRO A 160 12.18 12.21 2.15
C PRO A 160 11.58 13.59 1.91
N GLY A 161 10.25 13.65 1.86
CA GLY A 161 9.46 14.85 1.57
C GLY A 161 8.96 14.96 0.14
N GLU A 162 9.60 14.29 -0.82
CA GLU A 162 9.19 14.31 -2.23
C GLU A 162 8.03 13.35 -2.51
N SER A 163 7.26 13.66 -3.54
CA SER A 163 6.09 12.89 -3.96
C SER A 163 5.96 12.79 -5.48
N ILE A 164 5.23 11.77 -5.92
CA ILE A 164 4.79 11.61 -7.30
C ILE A 164 3.29 11.40 -7.36
N HIS A 165 2.62 12.07 -8.30
CA HIS A 165 1.23 11.81 -8.64
C HIS A 165 1.14 10.72 -9.69
N VAL A 166 0.46 9.63 -9.37
CA VAL A 166 0.17 8.51 -10.24
C VAL A 166 -1.27 8.62 -10.71
N GLN A 167 -1.45 8.92 -11.99
CA GLN A 167 -2.77 8.99 -12.61
C GLN A 167 -3.28 7.60 -13.03
N GLN A 168 -4.57 7.51 -13.32
CA GLN A 168 -5.18 6.29 -13.87
C GLN A 168 -4.41 5.81 -15.10
N TYR A 169 -4.34 4.49 -15.28
CA TYR A 169 -3.64 3.82 -16.40
C TYR A 169 -2.13 4.10 -16.49
N LEU A 170 -1.52 4.73 -15.49
CA LEU A 170 -0.07 4.89 -15.43
C LEU A 170 0.55 3.67 -14.73
N TYR A 171 1.22 2.81 -15.49
CA TYR A 171 1.97 1.70 -14.93
C TYR A 171 3.11 2.20 -14.06
N HIS A 172 3.17 1.67 -12.86
CA HIS A 172 4.23 1.98 -11.92
C HIS A 172 4.61 0.76 -11.08
N ASP A 173 5.88 0.66 -10.79
CA ASP A 173 6.45 -0.21 -9.77
C ASP A 173 7.29 0.62 -8.81
N PHE A 174 7.55 0.11 -7.62
CA PHE A 174 8.44 0.80 -6.70
C PHE A 174 9.27 -0.15 -5.86
N SER A 175 10.48 0.32 -5.54
CA SER A 175 11.47 -0.38 -4.74
C SER A 175 12.26 0.62 -3.89
N VAL A 176 12.99 0.12 -2.92
CA VAL A 176 13.91 0.95 -2.11
C VAL A 176 15.25 1.08 -2.83
N GLU A 177 15.82 2.30 -2.85
CA GLU A 177 17.17 2.53 -3.38
C GLU A 177 18.21 1.80 -2.51
N PRO A 178 19.04 0.92 -3.09
CA PRO A 178 20.01 0.16 -2.31
C PRO A 178 20.97 1.05 -1.51
N GLY A 179 21.25 0.66 -0.26
CA GLY A 179 22.17 1.35 0.64
C GLY A 179 21.56 2.57 1.36
N THR A 180 20.25 2.85 1.19
CA THR A 180 19.59 3.97 1.85
C THR A 180 18.76 3.59 3.06
N GLY A 181 18.57 2.29 3.30
CA GLY A 181 17.75 1.74 4.38
C GLY A 181 16.24 1.72 4.06
N PRO A 182 15.44 1.17 4.97
CA PRO A 182 14.00 1.03 4.76
C PRO A 182 13.30 2.38 4.63
N VAL A 183 12.17 2.40 3.91
CA VAL A 183 11.39 3.61 3.63
C VAL A 183 9.97 3.52 4.22
N LEU A 184 9.48 4.62 4.76
CA LEU A 184 8.07 4.84 5.07
C LEU A 184 7.47 5.71 3.99
N LEU A 185 6.47 5.18 3.28
CA LEU A 185 5.71 5.92 2.29
C LEU A 185 4.33 6.29 2.84
N GLY A 186 3.80 7.40 2.40
CA GLY A 186 2.38 7.74 2.49
C GLY A 186 1.74 7.58 1.12
N GLU A 187 0.56 7.01 1.06
CA GLU A 187 -0.32 7.02 -0.11
C GLU A 187 -1.56 7.84 0.24
N VAL A 188 -1.85 8.84 -0.57
CA VAL A 188 -3.11 9.59 -0.53
C VAL A 188 -3.77 9.38 -1.88
N SER A 189 -4.99 8.82 -1.87
CA SER A 189 -5.65 8.42 -3.10
C SER A 189 -7.16 8.67 -3.07
N GLN A 190 -7.83 8.47 -4.17
CA GLN A 190 -9.26 8.20 -4.17
C GLN A 190 -9.53 6.88 -3.44
N CYS A 191 -10.83 6.54 -3.23
CA CYS A 191 -11.20 5.28 -2.56
C CYS A 191 -10.43 4.10 -3.13
N ASN A 192 -9.78 3.37 -2.23
CA ASN A 192 -9.00 2.19 -2.57
C ASN A 192 -9.87 0.93 -2.55
N ASP A 193 -9.73 0.11 -3.57
CA ASP A 193 -10.27 -1.25 -3.65
C ASP A 193 -9.20 -2.17 -4.26
N ASP A 194 -8.40 -2.76 -3.41
CA ASP A 194 -7.29 -3.62 -3.83
C ASP A 194 -7.73 -4.91 -4.56
N ASN A 195 -9.02 -5.25 -4.48
CA ASN A 195 -9.55 -6.44 -5.14
C ASN A 195 -9.95 -6.19 -6.61
N THR A 196 -10.36 -4.96 -6.94
CA THR A 196 -10.96 -4.65 -8.23
C THR A 196 -10.30 -3.51 -9.00
N ASP A 197 -9.33 -2.81 -8.41
CA ASP A 197 -8.71 -1.61 -9.01
C ASP A 197 -7.20 -1.72 -9.24
N ASN A 198 -6.69 -2.93 -9.44
CA ASN A 198 -5.28 -3.16 -9.75
C ASN A 198 -5.12 -4.04 -11.00
N ARG A 199 -4.46 -3.53 -12.03
CA ARG A 199 -4.01 -4.27 -13.21
C ARG A 199 -2.52 -4.54 -13.10
N PHE A 200 -2.17 -5.71 -12.56
CA PHE A 200 -0.77 -6.14 -12.49
C PHE A 200 -0.27 -6.69 -13.82
N ASN A 201 0.96 -6.37 -14.18
CA ASN A 201 1.65 -6.94 -15.33
C ASN A 201 3.08 -7.39 -14.93
N PRO A 202 3.36 -8.72 -14.86
CA PRO A 202 2.43 -9.84 -15.04
C PRO A 202 1.37 -9.93 -13.90
N PRO A 203 0.25 -10.63 -14.11
CA PRO A 203 -0.77 -10.84 -13.07
C PRO A 203 -0.18 -11.53 -11.84
N VAL A 204 -0.54 -11.05 -10.66
CA VAL A 204 -0.12 -11.59 -9.35
C VAL A 204 -1.31 -11.67 -8.39
N GLY A 205 -1.13 -12.33 -7.24
CA GLY A 205 -2.11 -12.37 -6.16
C GLY A 205 -2.10 -11.12 -5.29
N ARG A 206 -2.82 -11.17 -4.16
CA ARG A 206 -2.90 -10.03 -3.20
C ARG A 206 -2.45 -10.43 -1.80
N PHE A 207 -3.04 -11.45 -1.22
CA PHE A 207 -2.78 -11.85 0.16
C PHE A 207 -1.86 -13.06 0.24
N PRO A 208 -0.95 -13.10 1.24
CA PRO A 208 -0.16 -14.30 1.50
C PRO A 208 -1.02 -15.45 2.02
N THR A 209 -0.62 -16.68 1.75
CA THR A 209 -1.11 -17.83 2.50
C THR A 209 -0.42 -17.83 3.87
N ILE A 210 -1.20 -17.84 4.96
CA ILE A 210 -0.69 -17.72 6.32
C ILE A 210 -0.57 -19.11 6.97
N GLU A 211 0.62 -19.40 7.52
CA GLU A 211 0.88 -20.52 8.42
C GLU A 211 0.87 -19.99 9.86
N GLU A 212 -0.08 -20.47 10.67
CA GLU A 212 -0.26 -20.02 12.06
C GLU A 212 0.71 -20.74 13.00
N ASP A 213 1.92 -20.22 13.14
CA ASP A 213 2.98 -20.75 14.03
C ASP A 213 3.04 -20.02 15.38
N GLU A 214 2.39 -18.84 15.50
CA GLU A 214 2.22 -18.13 16.77
C GLU A 214 0.92 -17.29 16.76
N PRO A 215 0.42 -16.80 17.91
CA PRO A 215 -0.74 -15.90 17.94
C PRO A 215 -0.48 -14.58 17.19
N PRO A 216 -1.50 -14.00 16.52
CA PRO A 216 -1.35 -12.72 15.84
C PRO A 216 -1.07 -11.58 16.82
N TYR A 217 -0.08 -10.73 16.48
CA TYR A 217 0.20 -9.48 17.20
C TYR A 217 -0.92 -8.46 17.01
N ARG A 218 -1.37 -8.31 15.77
CA ARG A 218 -2.54 -7.53 15.33
C ARG A 218 -3.32 -8.35 14.33
N LEU A 219 -4.63 -8.13 14.23
CA LEU A 219 -5.40 -8.67 13.11
C LEU A 219 -5.16 -7.84 11.86
N LEU A 220 -5.07 -8.51 10.73
CA LEU A 220 -5.05 -7.87 9.41
C LEU A 220 -6.47 -7.41 9.06
N CYS A 221 -6.59 -6.45 8.14
CA CYS A 221 -7.85 -5.84 7.74
C CYS A 221 -8.91 -6.83 7.22
N ASN A 222 -8.48 -8.00 6.75
CA ASN A 222 -9.34 -9.10 6.29
C ASN A 222 -9.60 -10.18 7.36
N GLU A 223 -9.13 -10.00 8.60
CA GLU A 223 -9.25 -10.98 9.69
C GLU A 223 -10.21 -10.53 10.81
N TYR A 224 -10.79 -9.34 10.71
CA TYR A 224 -11.67 -8.84 11.76
C TYR A 224 -12.91 -9.72 11.94
N PRO A 225 -13.26 -10.09 13.20
CA PRO A 225 -14.49 -10.79 13.47
C PRO A 225 -15.71 -9.89 13.16
N ALA A 226 -16.85 -10.53 12.91
CA ALA A 226 -18.12 -9.82 12.83
C ALA A 226 -18.40 -9.04 14.13
N ALA A 227 -19.10 -7.91 14.01
CA ALA A 227 -19.55 -7.14 15.16
C ALA A 227 -20.46 -7.98 16.08
N LYS A 228 -20.37 -7.73 17.38
CA LYS A 228 -21.26 -8.33 18.39
C LYS A 228 -22.46 -7.44 18.67
#